data_68f6c002e769c43ee0b0c8d1db0cc010
#
_entry.id   68f6c002e769c43ee0b0c8d1db0cc010
#
_cell.length_a   1.000
_cell.length_b   1.000
_cell.length_c   1.000
_cell.angle_alpha   90.00
_cell.angle_beta   90.00
_cell.angle_gamma   90.00
#
_symmetry.space_group_name_H-M   'P 1'
#
loop_
_entity.id
_entity.type
_entity.pdbx_description
1 polymer ?
#
loop_
_entity_poly.entity_id
_entity_poly.type
_entity_poly.pdbx_seq_one_letter_code
_entity_poly.pdbx_strand_id
1 'polypeptide(L)'
;MTYKGYLIDLDGTIYKGKSRIPAGEAFVHELQKRKIPYLFVTNNTTRTPEAVQTMLAENFNIETPLETIYTATLATIDYMQEKNLGKKVYVIGDVGLKQAIEEAGYIEDTENPDYVVVGLDWEVDYEKLTIATLAIQKGAHFIGTNPDLNIPTERGLQPGAGAINALLEAATRVKPTFIGKPNAIIMEKAIEHLGLAREEVVMVGDNYLTDIRAGIDNGIPTLLVTTGFTLPEEVPNLPIQPTHVLSSLAEWDFDA
;
A
#
# COMPACT_ATOMS: atom_id res chain seq x y z
N MET A 1 6.03 -4.12 -25.83
CA MET A 1 6.81 -3.02 -25.20
C MET A 1 7.46 -3.59 -23.95
N THR A 2 8.76 -3.54 -23.85
CA THR A 2 9.50 -4.07 -22.70
C THR A 2 9.57 -2.99 -21.61
N TYR A 3 8.95 -3.23 -20.46
CA TYR A 3 9.05 -2.33 -19.31
C TYR A 3 10.44 -2.42 -18.68
N LYS A 4 10.93 -1.29 -18.18
CA LYS A 4 12.25 -1.20 -17.54
C LYS A 4 12.19 -1.34 -16.02
N GLY A 5 10.99 -1.25 -15.41
CA GLY A 5 10.78 -1.41 -13.98
C GLY A 5 9.37 -1.87 -13.63
N TYR A 6 9.23 -2.41 -12.43
CA TYR A 6 7.98 -3.00 -11.96
C TYR A 6 7.62 -2.48 -10.57
N LEU A 7 6.39 -1.99 -10.41
CA LEU A 7 5.75 -1.78 -9.11
C LEU A 7 4.83 -2.97 -8.87
N ILE A 8 4.98 -3.67 -7.78
CA ILE A 8 4.35 -4.98 -7.58
C ILE A 8 3.59 -4.99 -6.27
N ASP A 9 2.29 -5.28 -6.31
CA ASP A 9 1.56 -5.60 -5.10
C ASP A 9 1.97 -6.97 -4.54
N LEU A 10 1.67 -7.23 -3.28
CA LEU A 10 2.07 -8.45 -2.59
C LEU A 10 0.92 -9.44 -2.44
N ASP A 11 -0.11 -9.11 -1.65
CA ASP A 11 -1.17 -10.05 -1.27
C ASP A 11 -2.23 -10.18 -2.37
N GLY A 12 -2.39 -11.35 -2.92
CA GLY A 12 -3.21 -11.65 -4.10
C GLY A 12 -2.40 -11.71 -5.40
N THR A 13 -1.19 -11.14 -5.41
CA THR A 13 -0.30 -11.05 -6.58
C THR A 13 0.90 -12.00 -6.47
N ILE A 14 1.69 -11.88 -5.41
CA ILE A 14 2.90 -12.69 -5.18
C ILE A 14 2.61 -13.87 -4.25
N TYR A 15 1.73 -13.67 -3.29
CA TYR A 15 1.19 -14.72 -2.41
C TYR A 15 -0.29 -14.40 -2.10
N LYS A 16 -1.02 -15.30 -1.46
CA LYS A 16 -2.41 -15.07 -1.04
C LYS A 16 -2.57 -15.48 0.42
N GLY A 17 -2.57 -14.48 1.31
CA GLY A 17 -2.55 -14.71 2.76
C GLY A 17 -1.32 -15.51 3.19
N LYS A 18 -1.53 -16.78 3.57
CA LYS A 18 -0.44 -17.72 3.90
C LYS A 18 -0.08 -18.68 2.75
N SER A 19 -0.81 -18.61 1.65
CA SER A 19 -0.65 -19.53 0.53
C SER A 19 0.34 -18.99 -0.50
N ARG A 20 1.22 -19.86 -0.99
CA ARG A 20 2.18 -19.54 -2.04
C ARG A 20 1.47 -19.41 -3.39
N ILE A 21 1.93 -18.46 -4.21
CA ILE A 21 1.64 -18.36 -5.64
C ILE A 21 2.95 -18.62 -6.38
N PRO A 22 3.24 -19.85 -6.83
CA PRO A 22 4.53 -20.17 -7.44
C PRO A 22 4.88 -19.31 -8.66
N ALA A 23 3.88 -18.86 -9.41
CA ALA A 23 4.06 -17.96 -10.54
C ALA A 23 4.56 -16.57 -10.09
N GLY A 24 4.11 -16.07 -8.92
CA GLY A 24 4.60 -14.83 -8.34
C GLY A 24 6.05 -14.92 -7.90
N GLU A 25 6.44 -16.04 -7.26
CA GLU A 25 7.83 -16.29 -6.89
C GLU A 25 8.74 -16.36 -8.13
N ALA A 26 8.34 -17.14 -9.15
CA ALA A 26 9.09 -17.26 -10.39
C ALA A 26 9.24 -15.92 -11.13
N PHE A 27 8.19 -15.09 -11.11
CA PHE A 27 8.21 -13.76 -11.70
C PHE A 27 9.26 -12.85 -11.03
N VAL A 28 9.31 -12.81 -9.70
CA VAL A 28 10.31 -12.03 -8.97
C VAL A 28 11.72 -12.56 -9.24
N HIS A 29 11.92 -13.89 -9.23
CA HIS A 29 13.23 -14.49 -9.54
C HIS A 29 13.71 -14.15 -10.96
N GLU A 30 12.80 -14.09 -11.94
CA GLU A 30 13.17 -13.70 -13.30
C GLU A 30 13.55 -12.20 -13.39
N LEU A 31 12.85 -11.30 -12.66
CA LEU A 31 13.27 -9.89 -12.52
C LEU A 31 14.68 -9.78 -11.95
N GLN A 32 14.95 -10.49 -10.87
CA GLN A 32 16.26 -10.51 -10.21
C GLN A 32 17.37 -11.04 -11.15
N LYS A 33 17.12 -12.15 -11.83
CA LYS A 33 18.04 -12.76 -12.80
C LYS A 33 18.35 -11.80 -13.95
N ARG A 34 17.34 -11.06 -14.44
CA ARG A 34 17.48 -10.09 -15.53
C ARG A 34 18.00 -8.75 -15.03
N LYS A 35 18.13 -8.55 -13.72
CA LYS A 35 18.50 -7.27 -13.07
C LYS A 35 17.55 -6.13 -13.45
N ILE A 36 16.28 -6.42 -13.60
CA ILE A 36 15.24 -5.42 -13.85
C ILE A 36 14.84 -4.83 -12.50
N PRO A 37 14.84 -3.50 -12.34
CA PRO A 37 14.42 -2.83 -11.11
C PRO A 37 12.96 -3.13 -10.78
N TYR A 38 12.67 -3.39 -9.51
CA TYR A 38 11.31 -3.54 -9.02
C TYR A 38 11.16 -3.00 -7.60
N LEU A 39 9.93 -2.67 -7.25
CA LEU A 39 9.56 -2.23 -5.92
C LEU A 39 8.25 -2.91 -5.53
N PHE A 40 8.23 -3.57 -4.39
CA PHE A 40 6.98 -4.03 -3.79
C PHE A 40 6.26 -2.84 -3.16
N VAL A 41 5.03 -2.58 -3.60
CA VAL A 41 4.21 -1.44 -3.15
C VAL A 41 2.95 -1.96 -2.48
N THR A 42 2.89 -1.86 -1.16
CA THR A 42 1.80 -2.42 -0.36
C THR A 42 1.08 -1.38 0.51
N ASN A 43 -0.25 -1.51 0.59
CA ASN A 43 -1.07 -0.72 1.52
C ASN A 43 -1.00 -1.21 2.97
N ASN A 44 -0.39 -2.37 3.21
CA ASN A 44 -0.28 -2.93 4.56
C ASN A 44 0.62 -2.08 5.45
N THR A 45 0.12 -1.69 6.62
CA THR A 45 0.82 -0.88 7.64
C THR A 45 1.04 -1.63 8.95
N THR A 46 0.60 -2.89 9.03
CA THR A 46 0.73 -3.68 10.28
C THR A 46 2.11 -4.30 10.46
N ARG A 47 2.93 -4.32 9.41
CA ARG A 47 4.28 -4.90 9.43
C ARG A 47 5.32 -3.87 9.02
N THR A 48 6.49 -3.95 9.66
CA THR A 48 7.65 -3.17 9.20
C THR A 48 8.21 -3.76 7.90
N PRO A 49 8.98 -2.99 7.11
CA PRO A 49 9.66 -3.51 5.91
C PRO A 49 10.53 -4.73 6.19
N GLU A 50 11.23 -4.77 7.33
CA GLU A 50 12.06 -5.91 7.76
C GLU A 50 11.23 -7.17 8.02
N ALA A 51 10.06 -7.01 8.65
CA ALA A 51 9.13 -8.11 8.87
C ALA A 51 8.54 -8.63 7.55
N VAL A 52 8.30 -7.75 6.57
CA VAL A 52 7.88 -8.14 5.21
C VAL A 52 9.01 -8.88 4.50
N GLN A 53 10.25 -8.37 4.57
CA GLN A 53 11.43 -9.00 3.97
C GLN A 53 11.64 -10.42 4.53
N THR A 54 11.61 -10.57 5.85
CA THR A 54 11.73 -11.88 6.53
C THR A 54 10.63 -12.83 6.09
N MET A 55 9.39 -12.36 6.05
CA MET A 55 8.24 -13.15 5.62
C MET A 55 8.39 -13.62 4.15
N LEU A 56 8.85 -12.74 3.24
CA LEU A 56 9.07 -13.09 1.84
C LEU A 56 10.14 -14.16 1.70
N ALA A 57 11.24 -14.07 2.44
CA ALA A 57 12.31 -15.04 2.43
C ALA A 57 11.88 -16.40 3.02
N GLU A 58 11.29 -16.40 4.21
CA GLU A 58 10.99 -17.63 4.95
C GLU A 58 9.79 -18.39 4.39
N ASN A 59 8.72 -17.69 3.98
CA ASN A 59 7.46 -18.33 3.60
C ASN A 59 7.29 -18.46 2.09
N PHE A 60 7.92 -17.57 1.31
CA PHE A 60 7.67 -17.46 -0.14
C PHE A 60 8.94 -17.62 -0.99
N ASN A 61 10.08 -17.95 -0.37
CA ASN A 61 11.35 -18.19 -1.06
C ASN A 61 11.81 -17.00 -1.94
N ILE A 62 11.52 -15.78 -1.47
CA ILE A 62 11.90 -14.52 -2.14
C ILE A 62 12.88 -13.77 -1.23
N GLU A 63 14.17 -13.92 -1.52
CA GLU A 63 15.20 -13.06 -0.91
C GLU A 63 15.26 -11.75 -1.71
N THR A 64 15.06 -10.62 -1.03
CA THR A 64 15.03 -9.31 -1.68
C THR A 64 15.71 -8.26 -0.79
N PRO A 65 16.38 -7.25 -1.35
CA PRO A 65 16.91 -6.13 -0.60
C PRO A 65 15.80 -5.34 0.11
N LEU A 66 16.08 -4.80 1.28
CA LEU A 66 15.10 -4.07 2.09
C LEU A 66 14.54 -2.85 1.33
N GLU A 67 15.38 -2.17 0.58
CA GLU A 67 15.02 -1.01 -0.24
C GLU A 67 14.02 -1.31 -1.37
N THR A 68 13.77 -2.58 -1.67
CA THR A 68 12.73 -2.98 -2.63
C THR A 68 11.33 -3.08 -2.02
N ILE A 69 11.18 -2.81 -0.71
CA ILE A 69 9.90 -2.89 -0.01
C ILE A 69 9.44 -1.48 0.36
N TYR A 70 8.40 -1.00 -0.31
CA TYR A 70 7.83 0.32 -0.08
C TYR A 70 6.38 0.19 0.40
N THR A 71 6.16 0.52 1.66
CA THR A 71 4.86 0.38 2.32
C THR A 71 4.13 1.71 2.41
N ALA A 72 2.81 1.68 2.61
CA ALA A 72 2.04 2.87 2.91
C ALA A 72 2.53 3.59 4.19
N THR A 73 3.18 2.87 5.11
CA THR A 73 3.85 3.46 6.28
C THR A 73 5.02 4.36 5.87
N LEU A 74 5.93 3.86 5.01
CA LEU A 74 7.07 4.64 4.52
C LEU A 74 6.59 5.85 3.72
N ALA A 75 5.62 5.65 2.82
CA ALA A 75 5.03 6.74 2.06
C ALA A 75 4.35 7.80 2.95
N THR A 76 3.76 7.40 4.08
CA THR A 76 3.19 8.31 5.08
C THR A 76 4.28 9.15 5.74
N ILE A 77 5.39 8.52 6.10
CA ILE A 77 6.55 9.21 6.70
C ILE A 77 7.16 10.20 5.71
N ASP A 78 7.41 9.79 4.47
CA ASP A 78 7.93 10.66 3.41
C ASP A 78 7.01 11.88 3.20
N TYR A 79 5.69 11.66 3.14
CA TYR A 79 4.71 12.73 3.03
C TYR A 79 4.74 13.70 4.22
N MET A 80 4.81 13.19 5.46
CA MET A 80 4.89 14.02 6.66
C MET A 80 6.18 14.85 6.69
N GLN A 81 7.31 14.26 6.27
CA GLN A 81 8.60 14.94 6.17
C GLN A 81 8.55 16.07 5.14
N GLU A 82 7.96 15.82 3.97
CA GLU A 82 7.80 16.83 2.92
C GLU A 82 6.87 17.98 3.36
N LYS A 83 5.74 17.66 4.01
CA LYS A 83 4.80 18.67 4.54
C LYS A 83 5.39 19.50 5.66
N ASN A 84 6.22 18.90 6.51
CA ASN A 84 6.97 19.56 7.58
C ASN A 84 6.11 20.49 8.48
N LEU A 85 4.92 20.03 8.91
CA LEU A 85 4.00 20.81 9.76
C LEU A 85 4.40 20.77 11.24
N GLY A 86 5.33 19.89 11.64
CA GLY A 86 5.80 19.69 12.99
C GLY A 86 6.24 18.26 13.25
N LYS A 87 6.52 17.92 14.50
CA LYS A 87 7.01 16.59 14.90
C LYS A 87 6.07 15.85 15.85
N LYS A 88 4.93 16.45 16.20
CA LYS A 88 3.96 15.84 17.09
C LYS A 88 2.91 15.08 16.29
N VAL A 89 2.64 13.84 16.69
CA VAL A 89 1.71 12.96 15.97
C VAL A 89 0.83 12.19 16.95
N TYR A 90 -0.42 11.99 16.58
CA TYR A 90 -1.26 10.98 17.20
C TYR A 90 -1.55 9.87 16.20
N VAL A 91 -1.32 8.61 16.57
CA VAL A 91 -1.40 7.46 15.67
C VAL A 91 -2.47 6.47 16.13
N ILE A 92 -3.49 6.26 15.30
CA ILE A 92 -4.33 5.07 15.36
C ILE A 92 -3.74 4.06 14.37
N GLY A 93 -3.20 2.96 14.88
CA GLY A 93 -2.55 1.95 14.06
C GLY A 93 -1.89 0.86 14.87
N ASP A 94 -1.49 -0.19 14.19
CA ASP A 94 -0.78 -1.31 14.79
C ASP A 94 0.68 -0.93 15.10
N VAL A 95 1.37 -1.80 15.82
CA VAL A 95 2.73 -1.59 16.31
C VAL A 95 3.71 -1.21 15.19
N GLY A 96 3.60 -1.83 14.02
CA GLY A 96 4.50 -1.53 12.89
C GLY A 96 4.42 -0.09 12.40
N LEU A 97 3.21 0.49 12.35
CA LEU A 97 3.03 1.89 11.95
C LEU A 97 3.56 2.84 13.02
N LYS A 98 3.26 2.58 14.29
CA LYS A 98 3.68 3.43 15.42
C LYS A 98 5.20 3.46 15.55
N GLN A 99 5.83 2.28 15.53
CA GLN A 99 7.28 2.15 15.64
C GLN A 99 8.00 2.89 14.50
N ALA A 100 7.58 2.71 13.26
CA ALA A 100 8.21 3.37 12.12
C ALA A 100 8.10 4.90 12.18
N ILE A 101 6.96 5.43 12.64
CA ILE A 101 6.76 6.87 12.80
C ILE A 101 7.65 7.42 13.94
N GLU A 102 7.79 6.69 15.04
CA GLU A 102 8.68 7.05 16.16
C GLU A 102 10.16 7.03 15.72
N GLU A 103 10.58 5.98 15.01
CA GLU A 103 11.94 5.86 14.45
C GLU A 103 12.28 6.97 13.45
N ALA A 104 11.27 7.51 12.75
CA ALA A 104 11.42 8.69 11.88
C ALA A 104 11.50 10.02 12.65
N GLY A 105 11.52 9.97 14.00
CA GLY A 105 11.70 11.12 14.87
C GLY A 105 10.44 11.93 15.14
N TYR A 106 9.25 11.31 15.00
CA TYR A 106 8.01 11.91 15.46
C TYR A 106 7.71 11.50 16.90
N ILE A 107 7.02 12.37 17.63
CA ILE A 107 6.74 12.23 19.07
C ILE A 107 5.21 12.11 19.24
N GLU A 108 4.76 11.10 19.94
CA GLU A 108 3.34 10.94 20.24
C GLU A 108 2.82 12.10 21.13
N ASP A 109 1.73 12.72 20.73
CA ASP A 109 1.07 13.80 21.46
C ASP A 109 -0.46 13.61 21.34
N THR A 110 -1.12 13.40 22.50
CA THR A 110 -2.57 13.18 22.57
C THR A 110 -3.37 14.46 22.73
N GLU A 111 -2.71 15.59 23.02
CA GLU A 111 -3.38 16.85 23.32
C GLU A 111 -3.39 17.81 22.13
N ASN A 112 -2.22 18.01 21.51
CA ASN A 112 -2.02 18.99 20.44
C ASN A 112 -1.06 18.43 19.37
N PRO A 113 -1.40 17.32 18.68
CA PRO A 113 -0.57 16.80 17.61
C PRO A 113 -0.63 17.69 16.36
N ASP A 114 0.45 17.74 15.58
CA ASP A 114 0.49 18.37 14.26
C ASP A 114 -0.21 17.49 13.23
N TYR A 115 -0.13 16.16 13.43
CA TYR A 115 -0.71 15.15 12.56
C TYR A 115 -1.55 14.15 13.34
N VAL A 116 -2.66 13.70 12.74
CA VAL A 116 -3.38 12.48 13.14
C VAL A 116 -3.23 11.49 12.00
N VAL A 117 -2.52 10.38 12.25
CA VAL A 117 -2.29 9.31 11.28
C VAL A 117 -3.14 8.11 11.63
N VAL A 118 -3.95 7.64 10.66
CA VAL A 118 -4.90 6.55 10.87
C VAL A 118 -4.64 5.41 9.88
N GLY A 119 -4.18 4.30 10.42
CA GLY A 119 -4.03 3.02 9.76
C GLY A 119 -4.95 1.97 10.35
N LEU A 120 -4.67 0.69 10.03
CA LEU A 120 -5.36 -0.42 10.66
C LEU A 120 -4.89 -0.58 12.11
N ASP A 121 -5.84 -0.63 13.03
CA ASP A 121 -5.62 -0.88 14.46
C ASP A 121 -6.61 -1.97 14.92
N TRP A 122 -6.08 -3.15 15.27
CA TRP A 122 -6.89 -4.27 15.75
C TRP A 122 -7.48 -4.04 17.15
N GLU A 123 -6.92 -3.06 17.87
CA GLU A 123 -7.31 -2.71 19.23
C GLU A 123 -7.92 -1.30 19.31
N VAL A 124 -8.49 -0.80 18.18
CA VAL A 124 -9.15 0.50 18.17
C VAL A 124 -10.31 0.51 19.15
N ASP A 125 -10.34 1.55 19.99
CA ASP A 125 -11.38 1.76 20.99
C ASP A 125 -11.97 3.17 20.92
N TYR A 126 -12.97 3.44 21.74
CA TYR A 126 -13.66 4.71 21.74
C TYR A 126 -12.78 5.88 22.19
N GLU A 127 -11.82 5.64 23.09
CA GLU A 127 -10.90 6.68 23.57
C GLU A 127 -9.92 7.10 22.49
N LYS A 128 -9.33 6.14 21.78
CA LYS A 128 -8.48 6.42 20.61
C LYS A 128 -9.21 7.24 19.55
N LEU A 129 -10.47 6.89 19.26
CA LEU A 129 -11.32 7.62 18.31
C LEU A 129 -11.66 9.02 18.82
N THR A 130 -11.89 9.19 20.13
CA THR A 130 -12.17 10.49 20.76
C THR A 130 -10.96 11.42 20.64
N ILE A 131 -9.77 10.97 21.00
CA ILE A 131 -8.52 11.75 20.90
C ILE A 131 -8.30 12.21 19.45
N ALA A 132 -8.36 11.27 18.49
CA ALA A 132 -8.21 11.60 17.08
C ALA A 132 -9.26 12.63 16.60
N THR A 133 -10.54 12.43 16.95
CA THR A 133 -11.64 13.35 16.59
C THR A 133 -11.37 14.75 17.09
N LEU A 134 -11.03 14.91 18.37
CA LEU A 134 -10.78 16.22 18.98
C LEU A 134 -9.52 16.87 18.38
N ALA A 135 -8.47 16.12 18.12
CA ALA A 135 -7.25 16.64 17.49
C ALA A 135 -7.51 17.15 16.06
N ILE A 136 -8.25 16.37 15.24
CA ILE A 136 -8.63 16.78 13.89
C ILE A 136 -9.50 18.04 13.92
N GLN A 137 -10.48 18.13 14.82
CA GLN A 137 -11.32 19.31 14.98
C GLN A 137 -10.54 20.56 15.42
N LYS A 138 -9.41 20.40 16.13
CA LYS A 138 -8.49 21.48 16.49
C LYS A 138 -7.56 21.88 15.35
N GLY A 139 -7.55 21.16 14.23
CA GLY A 139 -6.78 21.49 13.03
C GLY A 139 -5.54 20.62 12.79
N ALA A 140 -5.36 19.54 13.53
CA ALA A 140 -4.32 18.55 13.20
C ALA A 140 -4.51 18.01 11.77
N HIS A 141 -3.42 17.83 11.03
CA HIS A 141 -3.49 17.33 9.67
C HIS A 141 -3.88 15.85 9.65
N PHE A 142 -5.06 15.55 9.08
CA PHE A 142 -5.63 14.22 9.06
C PHE A 142 -5.10 13.40 7.88
N ILE A 143 -4.39 12.31 8.17
CA ILE A 143 -3.79 11.39 7.21
C ILE A 143 -4.41 10.00 7.39
N GLY A 144 -4.92 9.43 6.30
CA GLY A 144 -5.29 8.03 6.19
C GLY A 144 -4.19 7.26 5.46
N THR A 145 -3.66 6.19 6.07
CA THR A 145 -2.57 5.43 5.43
C THR A 145 -3.01 4.74 4.15
N ASN A 146 -4.26 4.28 4.08
CA ASN A 146 -4.88 3.73 2.88
C ASN A 146 -6.42 3.79 2.96
N PRO A 147 -7.13 3.73 1.81
CA PRO A 147 -8.58 3.83 1.76
C PRO A 147 -9.31 2.48 1.87
N ASP A 148 -8.63 1.37 2.15
CA ASP A 148 -9.19 0.03 2.12
C ASP A 148 -10.30 -0.13 3.17
N LEU A 149 -11.55 -0.22 2.72
CA LEU A 149 -12.71 -0.34 3.61
C LEU A 149 -12.78 -1.69 4.30
N ASN A 150 -12.28 -2.72 3.64
CA ASN A 150 -12.34 -4.09 4.13
C ASN A 150 -10.98 -4.79 4.00
N ILE A 151 -10.76 -5.76 4.88
CA ILE A 151 -9.63 -6.68 4.83
C ILE A 151 -10.17 -8.10 4.74
N PRO A 152 -9.74 -8.91 3.76
CA PRO A 152 -10.08 -10.31 3.71
C PRO A 152 -9.36 -11.09 4.83
N THR A 153 -10.10 -11.86 5.58
CA THR A 153 -9.59 -12.74 6.64
C THR A 153 -10.24 -14.11 6.58
N GLU A 154 -9.75 -15.07 7.34
CA GLU A 154 -10.37 -16.39 7.47
C GLU A 154 -11.82 -16.31 8.02
N ARG A 155 -12.18 -15.23 8.72
CA ARG A 155 -13.52 -14.96 9.25
C ARG A 155 -14.44 -14.22 8.28
N GLY A 156 -13.96 -13.84 7.10
CA GLY A 156 -14.64 -13.00 6.13
C GLY A 156 -14.05 -11.60 6.02
N LEU A 157 -14.78 -10.68 5.39
CA LEU A 157 -14.36 -9.28 5.24
C LEU A 157 -14.50 -8.54 6.56
N GLN A 158 -13.39 -8.10 7.12
CA GLN A 158 -13.35 -7.27 8.33
C GLN A 158 -13.09 -5.80 7.98
N PRO A 159 -13.43 -4.85 8.88
CA PRO A 159 -13.14 -3.43 8.64
C PRO A 159 -11.65 -3.18 8.44
N GLY A 160 -11.30 -2.43 7.40
CA GLY A 160 -9.96 -1.96 7.09
C GLY A 160 -9.68 -0.56 7.63
N ALA A 161 -8.48 -0.04 7.35
CA ALA A 161 -8.09 1.31 7.72
C ALA A 161 -9.06 2.37 7.18
N GLY A 162 -9.53 2.20 5.95
CA GLY A 162 -10.50 3.10 5.32
C GLY A 162 -11.82 3.20 6.09
N ALA A 163 -12.28 2.13 6.75
CA ALA A 163 -13.49 2.16 7.58
C ALA A 163 -13.29 3.02 8.84
N ILE A 164 -12.11 2.95 9.49
CA ILE A 164 -11.75 3.80 10.63
C ILE A 164 -11.67 5.27 10.19
N ASN A 165 -11.03 5.52 9.05
CA ASN A 165 -10.94 6.85 8.45
C ASN A 165 -12.34 7.43 8.13
N ALA A 166 -13.23 6.63 7.57
CA ALA A 166 -14.61 7.03 7.26
C ALA A 166 -15.41 7.41 8.53
N LEU A 167 -15.21 6.69 9.64
CA LEU A 167 -15.81 7.04 10.93
C LEU A 167 -15.33 8.44 11.38
N LEU A 168 -14.01 8.67 11.34
CA LEU A 168 -13.43 9.94 11.76
C LEU A 168 -13.83 11.09 10.80
N GLU A 169 -13.89 10.84 9.48
CA GLU A 169 -14.41 11.82 8.52
C GLU A 169 -15.86 12.19 8.84
N ALA A 170 -16.70 11.21 9.13
CA ALA A 170 -18.10 11.46 9.51
C ALA A 170 -18.22 12.27 10.81
N ALA A 171 -17.38 11.99 11.81
CA ALA A 171 -17.40 12.67 13.11
C ALA A 171 -16.85 14.10 13.05
N THR A 172 -15.84 14.34 12.21
CA THR A 172 -15.11 15.62 12.14
C THR A 172 -15.55 16.51 10.98
N ARG A 173 -16.12 15.93 9.93
CA ARG A 173 -16.38 16.54 8.61
C ARG A 173 -15.10 16.98 7.87
N VAL A 174 -13.96 16.44 8.28
CA VAL A 174 -12.65 16.66 7.63
C VAL A 174 -12.27 15.41 6.89
N LYS A 175 -11.96 15.55 5.60
CA LYS A 175 -11.50 14.41 4.78
C LYS A 175 -10.04 14.09 5.08
N PRO A 176 -9.68 12.82 5.21
CA PRO A 176 -8.27 12.42 5.30
C PRO A 176 -7.54 12.68 3.99
N THR A 177 -6.26 13.00 4.08
CA THR A 177 -5.33 12.82 2.96
C THR A 177 -4.92 11.37 2.93
N PHE A 178 -5.41 10.62 1.95
CA PHE A 178 -5.03 9.22 1.78
C PHE A 178 -3.68 9.10 1.06
N ILE A 179 -2.79 8.27 1.62
CA ILE A 179 -1.43 8.06 1.12
C ILE A 179 -1.34 6.87 0.17
N GLY A 180 -1.83 5.70 0.61
CA GLY A 180 -1.72 4.42 -0.09
C GLY A 180 -2.49 4.35 -1.41
N LYS A 181 -2.24 3.29 -2.17
CA LYS A 181 -2.95 3.00 -3.43
C LYS A 181 -4.48 3.10 -3.25
N PRO A 182 -5.22 3.69 -4.21
CA PRO A 182 -4.82 4.12 -5.54
C PRO A 182 -4.28 5.56 -5.62
N ASN A 183 -4.04 6.25 -4.50
CA ASN A 183 -3.71 7.66 -4.47
C ASN A 183 -2.32 7.94 -5.06
N ALA A 184 -2.14 9.17 -5.57
CA ALA A 184 -0.93 9.58 -6.26
C ALA A 184 0.31 9.59 -5.36
N ILE A 185 0.16 9.90 -4.07
CA ILE A 185 1.29 10.11 -3.14
C ILE A 185 2.24 8.90 -3.11
N ILE A 186 1.71 7.70 -2.85
CA ILE A 186 2.55 6.49 -2.80
C ILE A 186 3.14 6.17 -4.19
N MET A 187 2.39 6.42 -5.26
CA MET A 187 2.82 6.10 -6.62
C MET A 187 3.93 7.04 -7.10
N GLU A 188 3.83 8.34 -6.82
CA GLU A 188 4.86 9.33 -7.14
C GLU A 188 6.18 9.00 -6.44
N LYS A 189 6.10 8.70 -5.13
CA LYS A 189 7.28 8.29 -4.37
C LYS A 189 7.87 6.96 -4.85
N ALA A 190 7.04 5.97 -5.18
CA ALA A 190 7.51 4.71 -5.73
C ALA A 190 8.24 4.89 -7.08
N ILE A 191 7.74 5.75 -7.97
CA ILE A 191 8.41 6.11 -9.23
C ILE A 191 9.72 6.84 -8.97
N GLU A 192 9.75 7.80 -8.04
CA GLU A 192 10.99 8.48 -7.64
C GLU A 192 12.05 7.49 -7.13
N HIS A 193 11.66 6.51 -6.32
CA HIS A 193 12.55 5.45 -5.82
C HIS A 193 13.13 4.57 -6.94
N LEU A 194 12.34 4.25 -7.96
CA LEU A 194 12.83 3.49 -9.11
C LEU A 194 13.72 4.32 -10.03
N GLY A 195 13.58 5.65 -10.05
CA GLY A 195 14.33 6.54 -10.93
C GLY A 195 14.02 6.37 -12.42
N LEU A 196 12.80 5.92 -12.75
CA LEU A 196 12.34 5.66 -14.12
C LEU A 196 11.16 6.57 -14.48
N ALA A 197 10.90 6.74 -15.79
CA ALA A 197 9.71 7.43 -16.24
C ALA A 197 8.45 6.55 -16.08
N ARG A 198 7.28 7.17 -15.92
CA ARG A 198 6.01 6.44 -15.65
C ARG A 198 5.67 5.43 -16.73
N GLU A 199 5.90 5.80 -17.98
CA GLU A 199 5.67 4.95 -19.16
C GLU A 199 6.65 3.78 -19.30
N GLU A 200 7.76 3.81 -18.58
CA GLU A 200 8.76 2.75 -18.54
C GLU A 200 8.49 1.69 -17.46
N VAL A 201 7.50 1.97 -16.61
CA VAL A 201 7.16 1.13 -15.45
C VAL A 201 5.78 0.53 -15.65
N VAL A 202 5.54 -0.66 -15.08
CA VAL A 202 4.22 -1.28 -15.03
C VAL A 202 3.83 -1.54 -13.57
N MET A 203 2.58 -1.18 -13.21
CA MET A 203 1.98 -1.56 -11.92
C MET A 203 1.32 -2.92 -12.06
N VAL A 204 1.81 -3.88 -11.29
CA VAL A 204 1.32 -5.26 -11.24
C VAL A 204 0.50 -5.48 -9.97
N GLY A 205 -0.72 -5.96 -10.12
CA GLY A 205 -1.59 -6.21 -8.97
C GLY A 205 -2.81 -7.04 -9.33
N ASP A 206 -3.54 -7.47 -8.30
CA ASP A 206 -4.73 -8.29 -8.42
C ASP A 206 -6.04 -7.54 -8.12
N ASN A 207 -5.92 -6.37 -7.50
CA ASN A 207 -7.06 -5.57 -7.09
C ASN A 207 -7.24 -4.36 -8.01
N TYR A 208 -8.34 -4.38 -8.78
CA TYR A 208 -8.67 -3.27 -9.68
C TYR A 208 -8.80 -1.93 -8.96
N LEU A 209 -9.46 -1.91 -7.79
CA LEU A 209 -9.79 -0.67 -7.09
C LEU A 209 -8.58 0.02 -6.44
N THR A 210 -7.52 -0.73 -6.16
CA THR A 210 -6.28 -0.22 -5.56
C THR A 210 -5.15 -0.19 -6.58
N ASP A 211 -4.67 -1.36 -7.02
CA ASP A 211 -3.45 -1.49 -7.82
C ASP A 211 -3.62 -0.96 -9.24
N ILE A 212 -4.68 -1.42 -9.90
CA ILE A 212 -4.91 -1.06 -11.29
C ILE A 212 -5.34 0.40 -11.41
N ARG A 213 -6.21 0.87 -10.50
CA ARG A 213 -6.54 2.28 -10.42
C ARG A 213 -5.34 3.15 -10.08
N ALA A 214 -4.42 2.65 -9.21
CA ALA A 214 -3.17 3.36 -8.93
C ALA A 214 -2.34 3.59 -10.20
N GLY A 215 -2.24 2.59 -11.06
CA GLY A 215 -1.58 2.75 -12.37
C GLY A 215 -2.36 3.70 -13.29
N ILE A 216 -3.63 3.43 -13.54
CA ILE A 216 -4.48 4.21 -14.45
C ILE A 216 -4.52 5.69 -14.05
N ASP A 217 -4.84 5.97 -12.78
CA ASP A 217 -5.05 7.34 -12.29
C ASP A 217 -3.74 8.16 -12.25
N ASN A 218 -2.57 7.48 -12.29
CA ASN A 218 -1.25 8.11 -12.30
C ASN A 218 -0.50 7.98 -13.62
N GLY A 219 -1.16 7.50 -14.68
CA GLY A 219 -0.56 7.40 -16.02
C GLY A 219 0.55 6.35 -16.13
N ILE A 220 0.47 5.28 -15.34
CA ILE A 220 1.40 4.15 -15.34
C ILE A 220 0.70 2.95 -16.01
N PRO A 221 1.33 2.26 -16.96
CA PRO A 221 0.83 0.99 -17.48
C PRO A 221 0.48 -0.02 -16.38
N THR A 222 -0.51 -0.87 -16.62
CA THR A 222 -1.03 -1.78 -15.60
C THR A 222 -1.06 -3.23 -16.09
N LEU A 223 -0.75 -4.15 -15.19
CA LEU A 223 -0.89 -5.58 -15.37
C LEU A 223 -1.79 -6.15 -14.26
N LEU A 224 -3.03 -6.44 -14.61
CA LEU A 224 -3.96 -7.13 -13.72
C LEU A 224 -3.74 -8.63 -13.77
N VAL A 225 -3.56 -9.27 -12.60
CA VAL A 225 -3.61 -10.72 -12.47
C VAL A 225 -4.86 -11.13 -11.69
N THR A 226 -5.58 -12.14 -12.18
CA THR A 226 -6.85 -12.57 -11.56
C THR A 226 -6.64 -13.70 -10.53
N THR A 227 -5.52 -13.62 -9.79
CA THR A 227 -5.17 -14.58 -8.72
C THR A 227 -5.72 -14.21 -7.35
N GLY A 228 -6.17 -12.97 -7.19
CA GLY A 228 -6.53 -12.41 -5.90
C GLY A 228 -7.95 -11.88 -5.79
N PHE A 229 -8.12 -10.56 -5.74
CA PHE A 229 -9.36 -9.86 -5.40
C PHE A 229 -10.29 -9.71 -6.61
N THR A 230 -9.78 -9.26 -7.75
CA THR A 230 -10.58 -9.07 -8.97
C THR A 230 -10.77 -10.40 -9.67
N LEU A 231 -12.01 -10.80 -9.87
CA LEU A 231 -12.36 -12.09 -10.50
C LEU A 231 -12.34 -11.98 -12.04
N PRO A 232 -12.01 -13.06 -12.74
CA PRO A 232 -11.98 -13.06 -14.22
C PRO A 232 -13.28 -12.59 -14.89
N GLU A 233 -14.43 -12.92 -14.31
CA GLU A 233 -15.75 -12.51 -14.81
C GLU A 233 -16.04 -11.01 -14.65
N GLU A 234 -15.33 -10.32 -13.78
CA GLU A 234 -15.48 -8.87 -13.58
C GLU A 234 -14.73 -8.07 -14.64
N VAL A 235 -13.64 -8.63 -15.18
CA VAL A 235 -12.71 -7.93 -16.10
C VAL A 235 -13.41 -7.29 -17.30
N PRO A 236 -14.36 -7.96 -18.01
CA PRO A 236 -15.02 -7.35 -19.16
C PRO A 236 -15.85 -6.11 -18.82
N ASN A 237 -16.27 -5.97 -17.55
CA ASN A 237 -17.15 -4.91 -17.07
C ASN A 237 -16.41 -3.79 -16.34
N LEU A 238 -15.06 -3.81 -16.29
CA LEU A 238 -14.28 -2.77 -15.64
C LEU A 238 -14.46 -1.42 -16.37
N PRO A 239 -14.62 -0.31 -15.64
CA PRO A 239 -14.86 1.01 -16.24
C PRO A 239 -13.74 1.47 -17.18
N ILE A 240 -12.49 1.17 -16.85
CA ILE A 240 -11.30 1.42 -17.68
C ILE A 240 -10.52 0.11 -17.70
N GLN A 241 -10.22 -0.37 -18.90
CA GLN A 241 -9.48 -1.63 -19.02
C GLN A 241 -8.01 -1.47 -18.61
N PRO A 242 -7.44 -2.46 -17.89
CA PRO A 242 -6.01 -2.53 -17.65
C PRO A 242 -5.22 -2.60 -18.96
N THR A 243 -3.95 -2.20 -18.96
CA THR A 243 -3.07 -2.33 -20.12
C THR A 243 -2.87 -3.81 -20.49
N HIS A 244 -2.69 -4.66 -19.48
CA HIS A 244 -2.54 -6.10 -19.62
C HIS A 244 -3.43 -6.80 -18.59
N VAL A 245 -3.96 -7.97 -18.97
CA VAL A 245 -4.72 -8.85 -18.09
C VAL A 245 -4.23 -10.27 -18.29
N LEU A 246 -3.86 -10.94 -17.20
CA LEU A 246 -3.41 -12.33 -17.19
C LEU A 246 -4.15 -13.13 -16.12
N SER A 247 -4.32 -14.41 -16.33
CA SER A 247 -4.80 -15.31 -15.31
C SER A 247 -3.73 -15.68 -14.28
N SER A 248 -2.46 -15.59 -14.70
CA SER A 248 -1.29 -15.89 -13.88
C SER A 248 -0.06 -15.15 -14.38
N LEU A 249 0.84 -14.74 -13.47
CA LEU A 249 2.15 -14.18 -13.82
C LEU A 249 3.06 -15.15 -14.61
N ALA A 250 2.74 -16.44 -14.62
CA ALA A 250 3.44 -17.42 -15.47
C ALA A 250 3.26 -17.16 -16.99
N GLU A 251 2.23 -16.41 -17.37
CA GLU A 251 1.94 -16.05 -18.77
C GLU A 251 2.70 -14.79 -19.23
N TRP A 252 3.39 -14.09 -18.29
CA TRP A 252 4.07 -12.86 -18.63
C TRP A 252 5.32 -13.12 -19.46
N ASP A 253 5.40 -12.48 -20.61
CA ASP A 253 6.59 -12.50 -21.48
C ASP A 253 7.41 -11.22 -21.27
N PHE A 254 8.59 -11.37 -20.67
CA PHE A 254 9.53 -10.26 -20.44
C PHE A 254 10.20 -9.74 -21.72
N ASP A 255 10.08 -10.45 -22.81
CA ASP A 255 10.75 -10.15 -24.08
C ASP A 255 9.78 -9.62 -25.17
N ALA A 256 8.46 -9.52 -24.85
CA ALA A 256 7.40 -9.08 -25.76
C ALA A 256 7.34 -7.56 -25.98
#